data_ab2e7be950563703529790805b4139b0
#
_entry.id   ab2e7be950563703529790805b4139b0
#
_cell.length_a   1.000
_cell.length_b   1.000
_cell.length_c   1.000
_cell.angle_alpha   90.00
_cell.angle_beta   90.00
_cell.angle_gamma   90.00
#
_symmetry.space_group_name_H-M   'P 1'
#
loop_
_entity.id
_entity.type
_entity.pdbx_description
1 polymer ?
#
loop_
_entity_poly.entity_id
_entity_poly.type
_entity_poly.pdbx_seq_one_letter_code
_entity_poly.pdbx_strand_id
1 'polypeptide(L)'
;NDLDSLCCSMAFSSKGFVEAGKLASDKLEEALRIASENGKHPVLCDMSPCLYTMKSNFGERIKLYEPAEFATQFLVDKLKIRKLNRKISLFAVCSAKKMEVEEHLKELAELCAEEVVVIDSNCCGFAGDRGFLLPELNKHGLRNIKEQSAGCSEGYATSRTCEIGLSKHSGISYKSIFYLLEEATRE
;
A
#
# COMPACT_ATOMS: atom_id res chain seq x y z
N ASN A 1 -4.53 -10.02 21.03
CA ASN A 1 -5.28 -10.74 19.98
C ASN A 1 -4.29 -11.09 18.88
N ASP A 2 -4.16 -12.38 18.61
CA ASP A 2 -3.28 -12.88 17.56
C ASP A 2 -4.02 -12.79 16.20
N LEU A 3 -3.53 -11.93 15.31
CA LEU A 3 -4.06 -11.74 13.96
C LEU A 3 -3.23 -12.48 12.90
N ASP A 4 -2.14 -13.14 13.29
CA ASP A 4 -1.13 -13.71 12.38
C ASP A 4 -1.66 -14.81 11.45
N SER A 5 -2.73 -15.50 11.84
CA SER A 5 -3.35 -16.57 11.04
C SER A 5 -4.55 -16.12 10.22
N LEU A 6 -4.91 -14.83 10.26
CA LEU A 6 -6.11 -14.31 9.60
C LEU A 6 -5.80 -13.73 8.22
N CYS A 7 -6.80 -13.73 7.35
CA CYS A 7 -6.66 -13.31 5.95
C CYS A 7 -7.84 -12.47 5.49
N CYS A 8 -7.56 -11.40 4.74
CA CYS A 8 -8.58 -10.53 4.13
C CYS A 8 -9.42 -11.21 3.02
N SER A 9 -9.16 -12.44 2.69
CA SER A 9 -9.81 -13.26 1.64
C SER A 9 -9.36 -13.02 0.20
N MET A 10 -8.66 -11.95 -0.11
CA MET A 10 -8.29 -11.62 -1.49
C MET A 10 -7.60 -12.78 -2.24
N ALA A 11 -6.69 -13.50 -1.58
CA ALA A 11 -5.98 -14.63 -2.16
C ALA A 11 -6.93 -15.79 -2.55
N PHE A 12 -7.92 -16.07 -1.70
CA PHE A 12 -8.94 -17.08 -1.98
C PHE A 12 -9.85 -16.66 -3.13
N SER A 13 -10.40 -15.45 -3.06
CA SER A 13 -11.33 -14.92 -4.06
C SER A 13 -10.68 -14.82 -5.44
N SER A 14 -9.41 -14.41 -5.51
CA SER A 14 -8.66 -14.30 -6.78
C SER A 14 -8.43 -15.65 -7.48
N LYS A 15 -8.56 -16.76 -6.75
CA LYS A 15 -8.40 -18.14 -7.24
C LYS A 15 -9.75 -18.88 -7.36
N GLY A 16 -10.87 -18.20 -7.10
CA GLY A 16 -12.20 -18.77 -7.22
C GLY A 16 -12.68 -19.57 -6.00
N PHE A 17 -11.97 -19.55 -4.87
CA PHE A 17 -12.37 -20.21 -3.63
C PHE A 17 -13.32 -19.33 -2.81
N VAL A 18 -14.51 -19.08 -3.32
CA VAL A 18 -15.44 -18.08 -2.79
C VAL A 18 -15.85 -18.39 -1.34
N GLU A 19 -16.27 -19.64 -1.06
CA GLU A 19 -16.72 -20.07 0.29
C GLU A 19 -15.58 -19.95 1.32
N ALA A 20 -14.41 -20.45 0.99
CA ALA A 20 -13.23 -20.34 1.86
C ALA A 20 -12.82 -18.86 2.07
N GLY A 21 -12.94 -18.05 1.03
CA GLY A 21 -12.69 -16.62 1.10
C GLY A 21 -13.68 -15.92 2.04
N LYS A 22 -14.96 -16.22 1.93
CA LYS A 22 -15.98 -15.67 2.82
C LYS A 22 -15.71 -16.03 4.28
N LEU A 23 -15.43 -17.30 4.58
CA LEU A 23 -15.12 -17.74 5.94
C LEU A 23 -13.86 -17.05 6.50
N ALA A 24 -12.83 -16.86 5.69
CA ALA A 24 -11.62 -16.14 6.10
C ALA A 24 -11.90 -14.65 6.39
N SER A 25 -12.70 -14.01 5.54
CA SER A 25 -13.14 -12.63 5.69
C SER A 25 -13.93 -12.41 6.96
N ASP A 26 -14.93 -13.26 7.21
CA ASP A 26 -15.80 -13.18 8.39
C ASP A 26 -15.01 -13.34 9.70
N LYS A 27 -14.01 -14.24 9.72
CA LYS A 27 -13.12 -14.42 10.87
C LYS A 27 -12.23 -13.18 11.12
N LEU A 28 -11.69 -12.58 10.07
CA LEU A 28 -10.88 -11.36 10.19
C LEU A 28 -11.74 -10.18 10.65
N GLU A 29 -12.94 -10.01 10.09
CA GLU A 29 -13.86 -8.94 10.49
C GLU A 29 -14.17 -9.01 11.97
N GLU A 30 -14.52 -10.19 12.48
CA GLU A 30 -14.83 -10.39 13.90
C GLU A 30 -13.63 -10.10 14.80
N ALA A 31 -12.45 -10.57 14.42
CA ALA A 31 -11.22 -10.31 15.19
C ALA A 31 -10.87 -8.81 15.23
N LEU A 32 -11.00 -8.11 14.10
CA LEU A 32 -10.76 -6.67 14.03
C LEU A 32 -11.84 -5.86 14.76
N ARG A 33 -13.10 -6.31 14.74
CA ARG A 33 -14.19 -5.72 15.50
C ARG A 33 -13.89 -5.75 17.00
N ILE A 34 -13.41 -6.88 17.50
CA ILE A 34 -12.99 -7.03 18.91
C ILE A 34 -11.78 -6.17 19.21
N ALA A 35 -10.72 -6.24 18.37
CA ALA A 35 -9.47 -5.51 18.57
C ALA A 35 -9.66 -3.98 18.53
N SER A 36 -10.58 -3.50 17.68
CA SER A 36 -10.91 -2.07 17.55
C SER A 36 -11.95 -1.56 18.58
N GLU A 37 -12.37 -2.39 19.52
CA GLU A 37 -13.46 -2.09 20.45
C GLU A 37 -14.72 -1.61 19.71
N ASN A 38 -15.20 -2.46 18.75
CA ASN A 38 -16.35 -2.16 17.89
C ASN A 38 -16.19 -0.88 17.05
N GLY A 39 -14.99 -0.64 16.52
CA GLY A 39 -14.69 0.52 15.65
C GLY A 39 -14.39 1.82 16.41
N LYS A 40 -14.22 1.77 17.73
CA LYS A 40 -13.76 2.91 18.52
C LYS A 40 -12.35 3.35 18.13
N HIS A 41 -11.47 2.38 17.92
CA HIS A 41 -10.10 2.61 17.48
C HIS A 41 -9.96 2.37 15.97
N PRO A 42 -9.18 3.19 15.25
CA PRO A 42 -8.89 2.97 13.85
C PRO A 42 -8.00 1.74 13.66
N VAL A 43 -8.16 1.08 12.53
CA VAL A 43 -7.32 -0.04 12.09
C VAL A 43 -6.53 0.38 10.86
N LEU A 44 -5.22 0.30 10.93
CA LEU A 44 -4.33 0.55 9.81
C LEU A 44 -4.00 -0.78 9.11
N CYS A 45 -4.01 -0.75 7.78
CA CYS A 45 -3.57 -1.86 6.98
C CYS A 45 -2.54 -1.37 5.95
N ASP A 46 -1.28 -1.76 6.13
CA ASP A 46 -0.13 -1.38 5.29
C ASP A 46 -0.05 -2.13 3.95
N MET A 47 -1.10 -2.89 3.64
CA MET A 47 -1.23 -3.63 2.39
C MET A 47 -2.50 -3.17 1.66
N SER A 48 -2.39 -2.17 0.80
CA SER A 48 -3.52 -1.59 0.05
C SER A 48 -4.46 -2.60 -0.60
N PRO A 49 -4.02 -3.71 -1.23
CA PRO A 49 -4.94 -4.71 -1.77
C PRO A 49 -5.79 -5.41 -0.71
N CYS A 50 -5.22 -5.68 0.47
CA CYS A 50 -5.98 -6.26 1.59
C CYS A 50 -6.98 -5.23 2.15
N LEU A 51 -6.55 -3.98 2.30
CA LEU A 51 -7.41 -2.90 2.75
C LEU A 51 -8.62 -2.70 1.83
N TYR A 52 -8.38 -2.66 0.50
CA TYR A 52 -9.46 -2.56 -0.49
C TYR A 52 -10.48 -3.70 -0.34
N THR A 53 -9.99 -4.94 -0.14
CA THR A 53 -10.85 -6.10 0.06
C THR A 53 -11.64 -6.00 1.37
N MET A 54 -11.01 -5.57 2.45
CA MET A 54 -11.68 -5.37 3.74
C MET A 54 -12.74 -4.26 3.67
N LYS A 55 -12.41 -3.10 3.08
CA LYS A 55 -13.39 -2.01 2.87
C LYS A 55 -14.59 -2.46 2.05
N SER A 56 -14.39 -3.36 1.08
CA SER A 56 -15.48 -3.91 0.27
C SER A 56 -16.37 -4.92 1.01
N ASN A 57 -15.81 -5.66 1.98
CA ASN A 57 -16.49 -6.76 2.65
C ASN A 57 -17.10 -6.37 4.01
N PHE A 58 -16.41 -5.51 4.79
CA PHE A 58 -16.77 -5.23 6.19
C PHE A 58 -17.75 -4.07 6.36
N GLY A 59 -17.97 -3.27 5.31
CA GLY A 59 -18.76 -2.06 5.40
C GLY A 59 -18.14 -1.03 6.35
N GLU A 60 -18.96 -0.16 6.96
CA GLU A 60 -18.51 0.98 7.78
C GLU A 60 -18.31 0.68 9.27
N ARG A 61 -18.46 -0.58 9.69
CA ARG A 61 -18.41 -0.96 11.12
C ARG A 61 -17.03 -0.81 11.75
N ILE A 62 -15.99 -0.93 10.94
CA ILE A 62 -14.59 -0.82 11.35
C ILE A 62 -13.95 0.33 10.59
N LYS A 63 -13.34 1.27 11.30
CA LYS A 63 -12.64 2.40 10.68
C LYS A 63 -11.30 1.93 10.12
N LEU A 64 -11.30 1.60 8.84
CA LEU A 64 -10.14 1.07 8.10
C LEU A 64 -9.42 2.20 7.37
N TYR A 65 -8.14 2.35 7.59
CA TYR A 65 -7.31 3.38 6.97
C TYR A 65 -6.13 2.81 6.21
N GLU A 66 -5.84 3.43 5.10
CA GLU A 66 -4.57 3.32 4.41
C GLU A 66 -3.51 4.12 5.19
N PRO A 67 -2.26 3.66 5.25
CA PRO A 67 -1.22 4.32 6.05
C PRO A 67 -1.01 5.79 5.74
N ALA A 68 -0.93 6.17 4.46
CA ALA A 68 -0.72 7.56 4.08
C ALA A 68 -1.97 8.41 4.37
N GLU A 69 -3.18 7.87 4.12
CA GLU A 69 -4.44 8.50 4.49
C GLU A 69 -4.49 8.80 5.99
N PHE A 70 -4.12 7.82 6.82
CA PHE A 70 -4.08 8.02 8.27
C PHE A 70 -3.01 9.03 8.69
N ALA A 71 -1.83 8.96 8.10
CA ALA A 71 -0.73 9.86 8.44
C ALA A 71 -1.08 11.31 8.11
N THR A 72 -1.61 11.59 6.92
CA THR A 72 -1.98 12.95 6.51
C THR A 72 -3.15 13.51 7.32
N GLN A 73 -4.14 12.69 7.67
CA GLN A 73 -5.30 13.14 8.43
C GLN A 73 -5.04 13.33 9.94
N PHE A 74 -4.15 12.56 10.55
CA PHE A 74 -4.06 12.48 12.00
C PHE A 74 -2.66 12.68 12.59
N LEU A 75 -1.61 12.55 11.80
CA LEU A 75 -0.23 12.53 12.30
C LEU A 75 0.62 13.72 11.85
N VAL A 76 0.48 14.23 10.64
CA VAL A 76 1.40 15.23 10.08
C VAL A 76 1.51 16.47 10.93
N ASP A 77 0.42 16.95 11.51
CA ASP A 77 0.40 18.13 12.40
C ASP A 77 1.07 17.87 13.77
N LYS A 78 1.31 16.62 14.12
CA LYS A 78 1.91 16.20 15.39
C LYS A 78 3.37 15.76 15.26
N LEU A 79 3.84 15.60 14.03
CA LEU A 79 5.18 15.14 13.72
C LEU A 79 6.08 16.29 13.28
N LYS A 80 7.32 16.25 13.71
CA LYS A 80 8.37 17.11 13.18
C LYS A 80 8.91 16.50 11.91
N ILE A 81 8.33 16.83 10.76
CA ILE A 81 8.78 16.34 9.46
C ILE A 81 9.88 17.26 8.93
N ARG A 82 11.03 16.66 8.60
CA ARG A 82 12.14 17.33 7.93
C ARG A 82 12.28 16.78 6.52
N LYS A 83 12.09 17.62 5.52
CA LYS A 83 12.29 17.22 4.12
C LYS A 83 13.71 16.65 3.89
N LEU A 84 13.74 15.48 3.34
CA LEU A 84 14.98 14.81 2.93
C LEU A 84 15.42 15.38 1.58
N ASN A 85 16.68 15.82 1.48
CA ASN A 85 17.24 16.38 0.24
C ASN A 85 17.55 15.26 -0.76
N ARG A 86 16.49 14.70 -1.32
CA ARG A 86 16.59 13.66 -2.35
C ARG A 86 15.38 13.66 -3.28
N LYS A 87 15.61 13.14 -4.48
CA LYS A 87 14.60 12.83 -5.47
C LYS A 87 14.15 11.39 -5.31
N ILE A 88 12.85 11.17 -5.16
CA ILE A 88 12.24 9.86 -4.96
C ILE A 88 11.22 9.53 -6.04
N SER A 89 10.95 8.25 -6.21
CA SER A 89 9.89 7.74 -7.08
C SER A 89 8.70 7.28 -6.25
N LEU A 90 7.49 7.65 -6.64
CA LEU A 90 6.25 7.26 -5.97
C LEU A 90 5.36 6.46 -6.91
N PHE A 91 4.94 5.26 -6.49
CA PHE A 91 4.01 4.42 -7.24
C PHE A 91 2.71 4.24 -6.46
N ALA A 92 1.64 4.90 -6.92
CA ALA A 92 0.29 4.64 -6.41
C ALA A 92 -0.21 3.29 -6.95
N VAL A 93 -0.36 2.29 -6.08
CA VAL A 93 -0.82 0.96 -6.46
C VAL A 93 -2.29 0.99 -6.89
N CYS A 94 -2.69 0.04 -7.74
CA CYS A 94 -4.04 0.03 -8.34
C CYS A 94 -5.17 -0.02 -7.30
N SER A 95 -4.96 -0.64 -6.15
CA SER A 95 -5.91 -0.65 -5.04
C SER A 95 -6.03 0.71 -4.34
N ALA A 96 -4.92 1.44 -4.17
CA ALA A 96 -4.94 2.80 -3.63
C ALA A 96 -5.72 3.76 -4.56
N LYS A 97 -5.50 3.64 -5.87
CA LYS A 97 -6.28 4.40 -6.88
C LYS A 97 -7.78 4.06 -6.82
N LYS A 98 -8.14 2.78 -6.65
CA LYS A 98 -9.56 2.37 -6.50
C LYS A 98 -10.22 2.87 -5.21
N MET A 99 -9.44 3.13 -4.18
CA MET A 99 -9.91 3.71 -2.92
C MET A 99 -9.83 5.24 -2.91
N GLU A 100 -9.33 5.85 -4.00
CA GLU A 100 -9.16 7.30 -4.14
C GLU A 100 -8.25 7.91 -3.05
N VAL A 101 -7.22 7.15 -2.63
CA VAL A 101 -6.26 7.58 -1.58
C VAL A 101 -4.88 7.96 -2.14
N GLU A 102 -4.69 7.99 -3.43
CA GLU A 102 -3.42 8.34 -4.07
C GLU A 102 -2.93 9.77 -3.77
N GLU A 103 -3.84 10.72 -3.57
CA GLU A 103 -3.47 12.09 -3.22
C GLU A 103 -2.83 12.15 -1.82
N HIS A 104 -3.29 11.34 -0.87
CA HIS A 104 -2.66 11.24 0.44
C HIS A 104 -1.24 10.67 0.35
N LEU A 105 -1.01 9.69 -0.55
CA LEU A 105 0.32 9.16 -0.81
C LEU A 105 1.26 10.22 -1.36
N LYS A 106 0.77 11.02 -2.31
CA LYS A 106 1.53 12.10 -2.92
C LYS A 106 1.83 13.20 -1.91
N GLU A 107 0.82 13.66 -1.18
CA GLU A 107 0.96 14.67 -0.12
C GLU A 107 2.01 14.25 0.91
N LEU A 108 1.93 13.02 1.42
CA LEU A 108 2.89 12.52 2.39
C LEU A 108 4.31 12.45 1.82
N ALA A 109 4.46 12.01 0.57
CA ALA A 109 5.77 11.97 -0.09
C ALA A 109 6.36 13.38 -0.29
N GLU A 110 5.55 14.37 -0.69
CA GLU A 110 5.96 15.76 -0.88
C GLU A 110 6.31 16.48 0.43
N LEU A 111 5.72 16.07 1.55
CA LEU A 111 6.12 16.53 2.88
C LEU A 111 7.50 15.99 3.29
N CYS A 112 7.86 14.79 2.85
CA CYS A 112 9.05 14.08 3.29
C CYS A 112 10.27 14.21 2.36
N ALA A 113 10.09 14.53 1.07
CA ALA A 113 11.18 14.59 0.08
C ALA A 113 11.11 15.86 -0.76
N GLU A 114 12.29 16.34 -1.21
CA GLU A 114 12.42 17.56 -2.03
C GLU A 114 11.81 17.41 -3.42
N GLU A 115 11.99 16.26 -4.07
CA GLU A 115 11.46 16.01 -5.40
C GLU A 115 10.77 14.64 -5.44
N VAL A 116 9.51 14.62 -5.89
CA VAL A 116 8.69 13.42 -6.00
C VAL A 116 8.32 13.18 -7.46
N VAL A 117 8.73 12.06 -8.01
CA VAL A 117 8.34 11.61 -9.35
C VAL A 117 7.22 10.59 -9.19
N VAL A 118 6.00 10.99 -9.52
CA VAL A 118 4.85 10.09 -9.55
C VAL A 118 4.89 9.27 -10.83
N ILE A 119 4.90 7.95 -10.69
CA ILE A 119 4.97 7.03 -11.84
C ILE A 119 3.60 6.93 -12.52
N ASP A 120 3.58 7.22 -13.80
CA ASP A 120 2.39 7.03 -14.65
C ASP A 120 2.29 5.57 -15.11
N SER A 121 1.55 4.79 -14.32
CA SER A 121 1.18 3.42 -14.65
C SER A 121 -0.07 3.00 -13.87
N ASN A 122 -0.96 2.28 -14.53
CA ASN A 122 -2.21 1.85 -13.91
C ASN A 122 -2.02 0.64 -12.98
N CYS A 123 -1.05 -0.21 -13.24
CA CYS A 123 -0.82 -1.44 -12.48
C CYS A 123 0.62 -1.94 -12.63
N CYS A 124 1.19 -2.44 -11.55
CA CYS A 124 2.51 -3.09 -11.60
C CYS A 124 2.49 -4.45 -12.32
N GLY A 125 1.32 -4.99 -12.66
CA GLY A 125 1.17 -6.29 -13.32
C GLY A 125 1.49 -7.50 -12.43
N PHE A 126 1.73 -7.30 -11.14
CA PHE A 126 2.08 -8.40 -10.22
C PHE A 126 0.86 -9.25 -9.84
N ALA A 127 -0.30 -8.62 -9.66
CA ALA A 127 -1.59 -9.30 -9.41
C ALA A 127 -1.52 -10.37 -8.30
N GLY A 128 -1.05 -9.98 -7.10
CA GLY A 128 -0.83 -10.90 -5.98
C GLY A 128 0.41 -11.78 -6.20
N ASP A 129 0.23 -13.09 -6.29
CA ASP A 129 1.30 -14.07 -6.53
C ASP A 129 1.54 -14.38 -8.02
N ARG A 130 0.67 -13.92 -8.92
CA ARG A 130 0.75 -14.21 -10.35
C ARG A 130 2.04 -13.70 -10.99
N GLY A 131 2.57 -12.58 -10.53
CA GLY A 131 3.82 -12.04 -11.04
C GLY A 131 5.04 -12.93 -10.82
N PHE A 132 4.98 -13.88 -9.89
CA PHE A 132 6.02 -14.90 -9.74
C PHE A 132 5.87 -16.04 -10.76
N LEU A 133 4.64 -16.35 -11.14
CA LEU A 133 4.31 -17.42 -12.09
C LEU A 133 4.35 -16.95 -13.54
N LEU A 134 3.94 -15.70 -13.77
CA LEU A 134 3.83 -15.08 -15.10
C LEU A 134 4.57 -13.74 -15.10
N PRO A 135 5.92 -13.76 -15.06
CA PRO A 135 6.74 -12.55 -14.92
C PRO A 135 6.59 -11.56 -16.08
N GLU A 136 6.13 -12.01 -17.24
CA GLU A 136 5.84 -11.17 -18.41
C GLU A 136 4.74 -10.14 -18.14
N LEU A 137 3.76 -10.44 -17.27
CA LEU A 137 2.72 -9.49 -16.87
C LEU A 137 3.33 -8.29 -16.12
N ASN A 138 4.23 -8.58 -15.19
CA ASN A 138 4.93 -7.56 -14.43
C ASN A 138 5.89 -6.75 -15.33
N LYS A 139 6.64 -7.43 -16.22
CA LYS A 139 7.51 -6.77 -17.20
C LYS A 139 6.72 -5.82 -18.11
N HIS A 140 5.53 -6.24 -18.55
CA HIS A 140 4.68 -5.40 -19.40
C HIS A 140 4.10 -4.21 -18.64
N GLY A 141 3.56 -4.43 -17.43
CA GLY A 141 2.99 -3.37 -16.59
C GLY A 141 4.01 -2.28 -16.22
N LEU A 142 5.27 -2.66 -16.05
CA LEU A 142 6.36 -1.78 -15.63
C LEU A 142 7.37 -1.46 -16.73
N ARG A 143 7.01 -1.60 -18.01
CA ARG A 143 7.92 -1.42 -19.15
C ARG A 143 8.64 -0.06 -19.19
N ASN A 144 8.00 1.00 -18.67
CA ASN A 144 8.53 2.37 -18.68
C ASN A 144 9.08 2.81 -17.31
N ILE A 145 9.05 1.94 -16.29
CA ILE A 145 9.38 2.32 -14.91
C ILE A 145 10.82 2.81 -14.78
N LYS A 146 11.76 2.18 -15.47
CA LYS A 146 13.18 2.52 -15.42
C LYS A 146 13.45 3.92 -15.94
N GLU A 147 12.77 4.32 -17.01
CA GLU A 147 12.88 5.65 -17.59
C GLU A 147 12.24 6.70 -16.68
N GLN A 148 11.02 6.45 -16.22
CA GLN A 148 10.30 7.37 -15.34
C GLN A 148 11.00 7.59 -13.99
N SER A 149 11.63 6.56 -13.43
CA SER A 149 12.36 6.66 -12.16
C SER A 149 13.82 7.10 -12.29
N ALA A 150 14.23 7.51 -13.49
CA ALA A 150 15.61 7.94 -13.72
C ALA A 150 16.00 9.13 -12.81
N GLY A 151 17.15 9.00 -12.15
CA GLY A 151 17.65 10.00 -11.21
C GLY A 151 17.03 9.94 -9.81
N CYS A 152 16.03 9.07 -9.57
CA CYS A 152 15.53 8.84 -8.23
C CYS A 152 16.50 7.95 -7.44
N SER A 153 16.69 8.26 -6.14
CA SER A 153 17.55 7.48 -5.25
C SER A 153 16.89 6.18 -4.82
N GLU A 154 15.57 6.21 -4.62
CA GLU A 154 14.73 5.09 -4.19
C GLU A 154 13.26 5.35 -4.53
N GLY A 155 12.42 4.34 -4.34
CA GLY A 155 10.99 4.43 -4.61
C GLY A 155 10.12 3.97 -3.44
N TYR A 156 8.85 4.40 -3.46
CA TYR A 156 7.88 4.09 -2.41
C TYR A 156 6.53 3.66 -2.98
N ALA A 157 5.89 2.72 -2.29
CA ALA A 157 4.57 2.20 -2.62
C ALA A 157 3.86 1.66 -1.35
N THR A 158 2.66 1.07 -1.51
CA THR A 158 1.84 0.55 -0.40
C THR A 158 1.42 -0.90 -0.61
N SER A 159 2.25 -1.68 -1.33
CA SER A 159 2.01 -3.11 -1.54
C SER A 159 3.32 -3.84 -1.76
N ARG A 160 3.62 -4.81 -0.89
CA ARG A 160 4.88 -5.54 -0.92
C ARG A 160 5.17 -6.25 -2.24
N THR A 161 4.17 -6.86 -2.85
CA THR A 161 4.36 -7.52 -4.16
C THR A 161 4.63 -6.51 -5.29
N CYS A 162 3.98 -5.33 -5.24
CA CYS A 162 4.31 -4.24 -6.16
C CYS A 162 5.74 -3.74 -5.94
N GLU A 163 6.18 -3.53 -4.70
CA GLU A 163 7.55 -3.10 -4.36
C GLU A 163 8.60 -4.05 -4.94
N ILE A 164 8.38 -5.37 -4.85
CA ILE A 164 9.26 -6.39 -5.43
C ILE A 164 9.37 -6.21 -6.96
N GLY A 165 8.24 -6.09 -7.64
CA GLY A 165 8.20 -5.89 -9.08
C GLY A 165 8.81 -4.57 -9.52
N LEU A 166 8.46 -3.49 -8.82
CA LEU A 166 8.99 -2.14 -9.05
C LEU A 166 10.51 -2.11 -8.89
N SER A 167 11.04 -2.67 -7.80
CA SER A 167 12.49 -2.74 -7.58
C SER A 167 13.21 -3.52 -8.68
N LYS A 168 12.64 -4.66 -9.08
CA LYS A 168 13.20 -5.51 -10.14
C LYS A 168 13.34 -4.79 -11.49
N HIS A 169 12.33 -4.00 -11.86
CA HIS A 169 12.24 -3.41 -13.20
C HIS A 169 12.75 -1.96 -13.29
N SER A 170 12.76 -1.21 -12.19
CA SER A 170 13.31 0.16 -12.15
C SER A 170 14.83 0.20 -12.00
N GLY A 171 15.38 -0.77 -11.25
CA GLY A 171 16.79 -0.78 -10.86
C GLY A 171 17.10 0.03 -9.58
N ILE A 172 16.06 0.60 -8.92
CA ILE A 172 16.15 1.23 -7.60
C ILE A 172 15.31 0.44 -6.58
N SER A 173 15.62 0.57 -5.28
CA SER A 173 14.85 -0.10 -4.22
C SER A 173 13.51 0.58 -4.02
N TYR A 174 12.43 -0.19 -4.01
CA TYR A 174 11.11 0.26 -3.58
C TYR A 174 10.75 -0.32 -2.21
N LYS A 175 10.18 0.52 -1.36
CA LYS A 175 9.82 0.23 0.04
C LYS A 175 8.42 0.74 0.35
N SER A 176 7.90 0.40 1.52
CA SER A 176 6.70 1.04 2.05
C SER A 176 6.95 2.52 2.30
N ILE A 177 5.94 3.36 2.02
CA ILE A 177 6.02 4.82 2.26
C ILE A 177 6.24 5.18 3.74
N PHE A 178 5.95 4.28 4.66
CA PHE A 178 6.24 4.49 6.08
C PHE A 178 7.72 4.58 6.40
N TYR A 179 8.59 3.94 5.62
CA TYR A 179 10.05 4.12 5.79
C TYR A 179 10.48 5.54 5.44
N LEU A 180 9.82 6.17 4.45
CA LEU A 180 10.09 7.57 4.12
C LEU A 180 9.67 8.50 5.26
N LEU A 181 8.46 8.31 5.79
CA LEU A 181 7.95 9.11 6.91
C LEU A 181 8.82 8.92 8.16
N GLU A 182 9.17 7.68 8.49
CA GLU A 182 10.02 7.37 9.64
C GLU A 182 11.39 8.06 9.52
N GLU A 183 12.01 8.01 8.35
CA GLU A 183 13.30 8.65 8.12
C GLU A 183 13.21 10.18 8.18
N ALA A 184 12.13 10.76 7.63
CA ALA A 184 11.88 12.20 7.67
C ALA A 184 11.56 12.74 9.07
N THR A 185 11.19 11.87 10.01
CA THR A 185 10.84 12.23 11.39
C THR A 185 11.90 11.85 12.43
N ARG A 186 12.98 11.17 12.02
CA ARG A 186 14.13 10.90 12.91
C ARG A 186 14.82 12.19 13.31
N GLU A 187 15.14 12.28 14.62
CA GLU A 187 15.97 13.36 15.20
C GLU A 187 17.44 13.25 14.78
#